data_87388f72cdddf568610d3cde88724747
#
_entry.id   87388f72cdddf568610d3cde88724747
#
_cell.length_a   1.000
_cell.length_b   1.000
_cell.length_c   1.000
_cell.angle_alpha   90.00
_cell.angle_beta   90.00
_cell.angle_gamma   90.00
#
_symmetry.space_group_name_H-M   'P 1'
#
loop_
_entity.id
_entity.type
_entity.pdbx_description
1 polymer ?
#
loop_
_entity_poly.entity_id
_entity_poly.type
_entity_poly.pdbx_seq_one_letter_code
_entity_poly.pdbx_strand_id
1 'polypeptide(L)'
;VFTLGSYGYYPMGSGKLGGEAEPTEYPVMTVKTSQKTLLRAVTKDEYTGRSWRDTSSGRRYLYVNPRWRSLRQEVFLENMPAETVLKASNLLDQKAISIQMQNSAASTVFTPAYLRSLTTYGSMVPYFNEASELFITRDLISGDRYTVYAPVIEGGDASLGALVNAAPKNDPYYAQIAAKYTALPGHLEERVYQDMRSMIADAATPYEQACAILRHLQRYYRYTLSPVTPPENQDFVTYFLYVGKEGYCTYFASAMTVLCRMAGLPARYVEGFLAQPDSSGFAY
;
A
#
# COMPACT_ATOMS: atom_id res chain seq x y z
N VAL A 1 6.65 -24.45 9.20
CA VAL A 1 6.56 -23.02 9.46
C VAL A 1 6.55 -22.33 8.10
N PHE A 2 5.41 -21.83 7.70
CA PHE A 2 5.28 -21.08 6.45
C PHE A 2 5.64 -19.63 6.74
N THR A 3 6.67 -19.11 6.11
CA THR A 3 7.00 -17.69 6.16
C THR A 3 6.20 -16.94 5.09
N LEU A 4 5.90 -15.68 5.30
CA LEU A 4 5.23 -14.85 4.29
C LEU A 4 6.00 -14.79 2.95
N GLY A 5 7.29 -15.14 2.94
CA GLY A 5 8.06 -15.36 1.72
C GLY A 5 7.47 -16.42 0.79
N SER A 6 6.84 -17.47 1.36
CA SER A 6 6.13 -18.50 0.59
C SER A 6 4.86 -18.00 -0.10
N TYR A 7 4.37 -16.81 0.27
CA TYR A 7 3.19 -16.16 -0.33
C TYR A 7 3.58 -14.97 -1.22
N GLY A 8 4.82 -14.88 -1.66
CA GLY A 8 5.32 -13.76 -2.45
C GLY A 8 5.59 -12.48 -1.65
N TYR A 9 5.52 -12.56 -0.32
CA TYR A 9 5.75 -11.46 0.59
C TYR A 9 7.15 -11.54 1.22
N TYR A 10 7.97 -10.53 0.96
CA TYR A 10 9.35 -10.43 1.45
C TYR A 10 9.50 -9.21 2.36
N PRO A 11 9.24 -9.30 3.67
CA PRO A 11 9.25 -8.14 4.57
C PRO A 11 10.63 -7.48 4.74
N MET A 12 11.71 -8.20 4.41
CA MET A 12 13.09 -7.73 4.59
C MET A 12 13.97 -7.91 3.34
N GLY A 13 13.40 -8.31 2.21
CA GLY A 13 14.18 -8.69 1.04
C GLY A 13 14.09 -7.71 -0.12
N SER A 14 15.20 -7.48 -0.81
CA SER A 14 15.28 -6.94 -2.15
C SER A 14 14.83 -7.99 -3.16
N GLY A 15 13.61 -8.52 -3.02
CA GLY A 15 13.06 -9.49 -3.95
C GLY A 15 13.04 -8.89 -5.36
N LYS A 16 13.58 -9.64 -6.32
CA LYS A 16 13.56 -9.28 -7.74
C LYS A 16 12.12 -9.31 -8.22
N LEU A 17 11.69 -8.26 -8.91
CA LEU A 17 10.35 -8.19 -9.47
C LEU A 17 10.22 -9.11 -10.69
N GLY A 18 9.05 -9.71 -10.87
CA GLY A 18 8.72 -10.55 -12.02
C GLY A 18 8.86 -12.04 -11.77
N GLY A 19 8.44 -12.81 -12.75
CA GLY A 19 8.35 -14.26 -12.70
C GLY A 19 6.93 -14.73 -12.49
N GLU A 20 6.73 -16.03 -12.47
CA GLU A 20 5.46 -16.68 -12.21
C GLU A 20 5.04 -16.51 -10.75
N ALA A 21 3.77 -16.26 -10.51
CA ALA A 21 3.20 -16.23 -9.18
C ALA A 21 2.45 -17.53 -8.92
N GLU A 22 2.87 -18.23 -7.88
CA GLU A 22 2.18 -19.44 -7.40
C GLU A 22 1.40 -19.10 -6.14
N PRO A 23 0.11 -18.71 -6.25
CA PRO A 23 -0.73 -18.48 -5.10
C PRO A 23 -0.92 -19.80 -4.31
N THR A 24 -0.84 -19.72 -3.00
CA THR A 24 -1.12 -20.86 -2.14
C THR A 24 -2.48 -20.68 -1.45
N GLU A 25 -3.19 -21.76 -1.24
CA GLU A 25 -4.48 -21.76 -0.53
C GLU A 25 -4.32 -21.93 0.99
N TYR A 26 -3.12 -21.72 1.52
CA TYR A 26 -2.89 -21.79 2.97
C TYR A 26 -3.50 -20.59 3.68
N PRO A 27 -4.42 -20.81 4.63
CA PRO A 27 -5.04 -19.72 5.37
C PRO A 27 -3.98 -19.03 6.25
N VAL A 28 -3.79 -17.73 6.05
CA VAL A 28 -2.89 -16.90 6.86
C VAL A 28 -3.63 -16.36 8.08
N MET A 29 -4.82 -15.82 7.85
CA MET A 29 -5.63 -15.17 8.87
C MET A 29 -7.12 -15.25 8.52
N THR A 30 -7.95 -15.13 9.52
CA THR A 30 -9.39 -14.84 9.35
C THR A 30 -9.61 -13.37 9.65
N VAL A 31 -10.30 -12.68 8.77
CA VAL A 31 -10.60 -11.25 8.88
C VAL A 31 -12.12 -11.05 8.94
N LYS A 32 -12.59 -10.43 10.01
CA LYS A 32 -13.99 -9.98 10.12
C LYS A 32 -14.05 -8.51 9.73
N THR A 33 -14.73 -8.23 8.64
CA THR A 33 -14.90 -6.88 8.09
C THR A 33 -16.25 -6.74 7.41
N SER A 34 -16.78 -5.52 7.34
CA SER A 34 -18.06 -5.24 6.68
C SER A 34 -17.98 -5.07 5.17
N GLN A 35 -16.78 -4.93 4.62
CA GLN A 35 -16.57 -4.68 3.19
C GLN A 35 -15.17 -5.12 2.76
N LYS A 36 -14.96 -5.20 1.45
CA LYS A 36 -13.65 -5.45 0.85
C LYS A 36 -12.60 -4.52 1.44
N THR A 37 -11.51 -5.09 1.97
CA THR A 37 -10.52 -4.35 2.74
C THR A 37 -9.10 -4.74 2.32
N LEU A 38 -8.30 -3.75 1.95
CA LEU A 38 -6.87 -3.93 1.74
C LEU A 38 -6.13 -3.84 3.08
N LEU A 39 -5.43 -4.89 3.44
CA LEU A 39 -4.59 -4.97 4.64
C LEU A 39 -3.13 -4.80 4.23
N ARG A 40 -2.56 -3.66 4.56
CA ARG A 40 -1.16 -3.34 4.31
C ARG A 40 -0.28 -4.14 5.26
N ALA A 41 0.81 -4.65 4.73
CA ALA A 41 1.87 -5.30 5.48
C ALA A 41 3.17 -4.49 5.42
N VAL A 42 3.71 -4.28 4.24
CA VAL A 42 4.99 -3.59 4.00
C VAL A 42 4.81 -2.45 3.03
N THR A 43 5.54 -1.38 3.31
CA THR A 43 5.66 -0.21 2.44
C THR A 43 7.09 -0.11 1.93
N LYS A 44 7.26 0.07 0.63
CA LYS A 44 8.56 0.27 0.01
C LYS A 44 8.58 1.60 -0.74
N ASP A 45 9.69 2.30 -0.68
CA ASP A 45 9.78 3.69 -1.14
C ASP A 45 10.81 3.93 -2.25
N GLU A 46 11.78 3.05 -2.43
CA GLU A 46 12.79 3.17 -3.49
C GLU A 46 12.55 2.16 -4.61
N TYR A 47 12.33 2.65 -5.83
CA TYR A 47 12.33 1.84 -7.04
C TYR A 47 13.71 1.77 -7.65
N THR A 48 14.22 0.57 -7.89
CA THR A 48 15.59 0.36 -8.42
C THR A 48 15.62 0.02 -9.92
N GLY A 49 14.47 -0.05 -10.56
CA GLY A 49 14.30 -0.58 -11.91
C GLY A 49 14.02 -2.10 -11.95
N ARG A 50 14.32 -2.82 -10.87
CA ARG A 50 14.18 -4.28 -10.79
C ARG A 50 13.61 -4.80 -9.48
N SER A 51 13.54 -3.93 -8.49
CA SER A 51 13.02 -4.23 -7.16
C SER A 51 12.49 -2.98 -6.49
N TRP A 52 11.72 -3.19 -5.44
CA TRP A 52 11.37 -2.15 -4.48
C TRP A 52 12.13 -2.38 -3.18
N ARG A 53 12.65 -1.31 -2.60
CA ARG A 53 13.35 -1.31 -1.31
C ARG A 53 12.65 -0.41 -0.31
N ASP A 54 12.76 -0.77 0.95
CA ASP A 54 12.46 0.12 2.07
C ASP A 54 13.75 0.82 2.48
N THR A 55 13.77 2.16 2.39
CA THR A 55 14.89 3.00 2.83
C THR A 55 14.62 3.62 4.21
N SER A 56 13.56 3.23 4.90
CA SER A 56 13.30 3.70 6.25
C SER A 56 14.44 3.33 7.19
N SER A 57 14.59 4.13 8.26
CA SER A 57 15.74 4.00 9.17
C SER A 57 15.76 2.72 10.02
N GLY A 58 14.80 1.84 9.85
CA GLY A 58 14.62 0.66 10.71
C GLY A 58 14.22 0.99 12.14
N ARG A 59 14.04 2.28 12.46
CA ARG A 59 13.59 2.72 13.79
C ARG A 59 12.17 2.26 14.05
N ARG A 60 11.95 1.76 15.26
CA ARG A 60 10.63 1.32 15.72
C ARG A 60 10.28 2.03 17.00
N TYR A 61 9.08 2.59 17.05
CA TYR A 61 8.56 3.38 18.15
C TYR A 61 7.44 2.64 18.86
N LEU A 62 7.49 2.57 20.18
CA LEU A 62 6.43 1.91 20.98
C LEU A 62 5.10 2.63 20.77
N TYR A 63 4.11 1.93 20.23
CA TYR A 63 2.82 2.48 19.79
C TYR A 63 2.05 3.17 20.92
N VAL A 64 2.06 2.60 22.10
CA VAL A 64 1.33 3.11 23.29
C VAL A 64 2.09 4.18 24.07
N ASN A 65 3.37 4.47 23.76
CA ASN A 65 4.17 5.41 24.52
C ASN A 65 3.77 6.86 24.19
N PRO A 66 3.36 7.67 25.18
CA PRO A 66 2.95 9.07 24.98
C PRO A 66 4.02 9.94 24.32
N ARG A 67 5.32 9.63 24.51
CA ARG A 67 6.44 10.36 23.89
C ARG A 67 6.33 10.38 22.37
N TRP A 68 5.79 9.32 21.76
CA TRP A 68 5.70 9.16 20.31
C TRP A 68 4.33 9.50 19.75
N ARG A 69 3.45 10.09 20.57
CA ARG A 69 2.08 10.41 20.17
C ARG A 69 2.03 11.34 18.95
N SER A 70 2.81 12.41 18.94
CA SER A 70 2.83 13.37 17.80
C SER A 70 3.29 12.68 16.52
N LEU A 71 4.40 11.93 16.57
CA LEU A 71 4.89 11.19 15.41
C LEU A 71 3.85 10.17 14.91
N ARG A 72 3.21 9.44 15.83
CA ARG A 72 2.15 8.49 15.47
C ARG A 72 0.98 9.18 14.78
N GLN A 73 0.61 10.34 15.25
CA GLN A 73 -0.46 11.16 14.68
C GLN A 73 -0.12 11.70 13.29
N GLU A 74 1.17 11.97 13.02
CA GLU A 74 1.65 12.37 11.69
C GLU A 74 1.62 11.21 10.69
N VAL A 75 2.07 10.02 11.10
CA VAL A 75 2.19 8.88 10.19
C VAL A 75 0.89 8.10 9.98
N PHE A 76 -0.07 8.25 10.90
CA PHE A 76 -1.43 7.69 10.80
C PHE A 76 -2.47 8.80 10.82
N LEU A 77 -3.67 8.55 10.30
CA LEU A 77 -4.75 9.55 10.27
C LEU A 77 -5.44 9.76 11.63
N GLU A 78 -4.72 9.71 12.74
CA GLU A 78 -5.31 9.90 14.07
C GLU A 78 -5.78 11.34 14.34
N ASN A 79 -5.21 12.33 13.65
CA ASN A 79 -5.43 13.77 13.85
C ASN A 79 -6.05 14.48 12.65
N MET A 80 -7.02 13.89 12.00
CA MET A 80 -7.76 14.66 11.00
C MET A 80 -8.51 15.81 11.66
N PRO A 81 -8.47 17.03 11.08
CA PRO A 81 -9.30 18.13 11.54
C PRO A 81 -10.78 17.74 11.58
N ALA A 82 -11.49 18.13 12.64
CA ALA A 82 -12.91 17.80 12.81
C ALA A 82 -13.77 18.23 11.62
N GLU A 83 -13.45 19.38 11.02
CA GLU A 83 -14.12 19.87 9.81
C GLU A 83 -13.91 18.95 8.61
N THR A 84 -12.72 18.40 8.43
CA THR A 84 -12.41 17.42 7.38
C THR A 84 -13.21 16.13 7.60
N VAL A 85 -13.26 15.66 8.86
CA VAL A 85 -14.02 14.46 9.24
C VAL A 85 -15.52 14.66 8.95
N LEU A 86 -16.07 15.83 9.25
CA LEU A 86 -17.48 16.14 8.98
C LEU A 86 -17.79 16.20 7.48
N LYS A 87 -16.93 16.85 6.69
CA LYS A 87 -17.11 16.95 5.23
C LYS A 87 -16.96 15.61 4.49
N ALA A 88 -16.20 14.69 5.06
CA ALA A 88 -15.92 13.39 4.48
C ALA A 88 -16.45 12.23 5.36
N SER A 89 -17.51 12.45 6.13
CA SER A 89 -18.03 11.51 7.13
C SER A 89 -18.27 10.10 6.59
N ASN A 90 -18.81 9.99 5.37
CA ASN A 90 -19.09 8.69 4.73
C ASN A 90 -17.82 7.91 4.37
N LEU A 91 -16.74 8.61 3.97
CA LEU A 91 -15.46 8.00 3.63
C LEU A 91 -14.63 7.67 4.87
N LEU A 92 -14.71 8.52 5.89
CA LEU A 92 -13.88 8.45 7.09
C LEU A 92 -14.59 7.74 8.26
N ASP A 93 -15.75 7.14 7.99
CA ASP A 93 -16.46 6.33 8.97
C ASP A 93 -15.57 5.14 9.39
N GLN A 94 -15.37 5.04 10.71
CA GLN A 94 -14.48 4.02 11.27
C GLN A 94 -15.17 2.65 11.25
N LYS A 95 -14.50 1.70 10.64
CA LYS A 95 -14.89 0.29 10.67
C LYS A 95 -14.01 -0.47 11.67
N ALA A 96 -14.63 -1.34 12.43
CA ALA A 96 -13.90 -2.31 13.24
C ALA A 96 -13.55 -3.51 12.37
N ILE A 97 -12.25 -3.80 12.25
CA ILE A 97 -11.73 -4.92 11.48
C ILE A 97 -10.99 -5.82 12.47
N SER A 98 -11.53 -7.01 12.70
CA SER A 98 -10.93 -7.97 13.63
C SER A 98 -10.16 -9.02 12.86
N ILE A 99 -8.92 -9.22 13.23
CA ILE A 99 -7.99 -10.15 12.60
C ILE A 99 -7.61 -11.24 13.61
N GLN A 100 -7.69 -12.49 13.18
CA GLN A 100 -7.18 -13.65 13.91
C GLN A 100 -6.23 -14.44 13.03
N MET A 101 -5.01 -14.63 13.49
CA MET A 101 -4.02 -15.42 12.78
C MET A 101 -4.36 -16.90 12.79
N GLN A 102 -4.29 -17.54 11.63
CA GLN A 102 -4.49 -18.98 11.48
C GLN A 102 -3.16 -19.74 11.46
N ASN A 103 -2.10 -19.10 10.95
CA ASN A 103 -0.76 -19.63 10.89
C ASN A 103 0.27 -18.59 11.33
N SER A 104 1.49 -19.03 11.57
CA SER A 104 2.60 -18.14 11.87
C SER A 104 2.90 -17.25 10.67
N ALA A 105 3.10 -15.97 10.94
CA ALA A 105 3.43 -14.95 9.98
C ALA A 105 4.64 -14.13 10.47
N ALA A 106 5.03 -13.11 9.72
CA ALA A 106 6.06 -12.18 10.15
C ALA A 106 5.60 -11.34 11.36
N SER A 107 6.51 -10.59 11.94
CA SER A 107 6.24 -9.66 13.05
C SER A 107 5.37 -8.44 12.66
N THR A 108 4.98 -8.34 11.39
CA THR A 108 4.13 -7.26 10.86
C THR A 108 2.68 -7.43 11.26
N VAL A 109 2.06 -6.35 11.73
CA VAL A 109 0.63 -6.28 12.04
C VAL A 109 -0.11 -5.74 10.81
N PHE A 110 -0.98 -6.55 10.22
CA PHE A 110 -1.72 -6.19 9.00
C PHE A 110 -2.84 -5.21 9.31
N THR A 111 -2.87 -4.06 8.63
CA THR A 111 -3.85 -3.01 8.87
C THR A 111 -4.25 -2.30 7.58
N PRO A 112 -5.45 -1.70 7.50
CA PRO A 112 -5.73 -0.72 6.46
C PRO A 112 -4.74 0.44 6.48
N ALA A 113 -4.61 1.14 5.37
CA ALA A 113 -3.65 2.24 5.22
C ALA A 113 -3.89 3.40 6.21
N TYR A 114 -5.13 3.62 6.65
CA TYR A 114 -5.55 4.76 7.44
C TYR A 114 -5.98 4.35 8.84
N LEU A 115 -5.04 3.83 9.63
CA LEU A 115 -5.29 3.41 11.00
C LEU A 115 -5.71 4.59 11.89
N ARG A 116 -6.77 4.39 12.68
CA ARG A 116 -7.20 5.32 13.76
C ARG A 116 -6.81 4.80 15.14
N SER A 117 -7.02 3.53 15.38
CA SER A 117 -6.60 2.89 16.62
C SER A 117 -6.40 1.39 16.44
N LEU A 118 -5.63 0.81 17.36
CA LEU A 118 -5.30 -0.61 17.42
C LEU A 118 -5.56 -1.11 18.83
N THR A 119 -6.27 -2.22 18.94
CA THR A 119 -6.43 -2.99 20.18
C THR A 119 -5.80 -4.37 19.98
N THR A 120 -4.79 -4.67 20.77
CA THR A 120 -4.14 -5.98 20.80
C THR A 120 -4.60 -6.78 21.99
N TYR A 121 -4.59 -8.11 21.88
CA TYR A 121 -4.97 -9.03 22.95
C TYR A 121 -3.77 -9.89 23.35
N GLY A 122 -3.72 -10.29 24.63
CA GLY A 122 -2.60 -11.07 25.17
C GLY A 122 -1.32 -10.26 25.34
N SER A 123 -0.19 -10.87 25.05
CA SER A 123 1.14 -10.28 25.26
C SER A 123 1.70 -9.49 24.07
N MET A 124 0.87 -9.12 23.10
CA MET A 124 1.32 -8.37 21.94
C MET A 124 1.61 -6.90 22.29
N VAL A 125 2.85 -6.48 22.09
CA VAL A 125 3.27 -5.10 22.26
C VAL A 125 3.54 -4.48 20.90
N PRO A 126 2.69 -3.55 20.44
CA PRO A 126 2.81 -2.98 19.11
C PRO A 126 3.85 -1.86 19.04
N TYR A 127 4.59 -1.83 17.94
CA TYR A 127 5.51 -0.79 17.53
C TYR A 127 5.11 -0.28 16.15
N PHE A 128 5.53 0.94 15.82
CA PHE A 128 5.34 1.52 14.49
C PHE A 128 6.65 2.15 13.98
N ASN A 129 6.70 2.46 12.69
CA ASN A 129 7.80 3.20 12.06
C ASN A 129 7.28 4.42 11.27
N GLU A 130 8.21 5.19 10.71
CA GLU A 130 7.89 6.38 9.91
C GLU A 130 7.23 6.05 8.56
N ALA A 131 7.29 4.80 8.11
CA ALA A 131 6.56 4.31 6.94
C ALA A 131 5.10 3.94 7.25
N SER A 132 4.60 4.22 8.45
CA SER A 132 3.26 3.87 8.96
C SER A 132 3.01 2.36 9.03
N GLU A 133 4.04 1.56 9.17
CA GLU A 133 3.91 0.12 9.39
C GLU A 133 3.82 -0.19 10.89
N LEU A 134 3.16 -1.29 11.21
CA LEU A 134 3.01 -1.79 12.57
C LEU A 134 3.69 -3.14 12.74
N PHE A 135 4.31 -3.33 13.89
CA PHE A 135 5.07 -4.52 14.24
C PHE A 135 4.78 -4.95 15.68
N ILE A 136 5.05 -6.21 15.96
CA ILE A 136 5.21 -6.72 17.33
C ILE A 136 6.63 -7.27 17.51
N THR A 137 7.03 -7.54 18.75
CA THR A 137 8.41 -7.97 19.09
C THR A 137 8.73 -9.42 18.76
N ARG A 138 7.76 -10.16 18.25
CA ARG A 138 7.89 -11.56 17.83
C ARG A 138 7.08 -11.77 16.55
N ASP A 139 7.18 -12.93 15.96
CA ASP A 139 6.27 -13.28 14.88
C ASP A 139 4.83 -13.45 15.42
N LEU A 140 3.85 -13.07 14.61
CA LEU A 140 2.47 -13.43 14.82
C LEU A 140 2.32 -14.95 14.69
N ILE A 141 1.61 -15.57 15.60
CA ILE A 141 1.37 -17.01 15.62
C ILE A 141 -0.11 -17.32 15.53
N SER A 142 -0.46 -18.56 15.22
CA SER A 142 -1.83 -19.03 15.23
C SER A 142 -2.52 -18.71 16.56
N GLY A 143 -3.73 -18.16 16.48
CA GLY A 143 -4.52 -17.73 17.64
C GLY A 143 -4.29 -16.29 18.09
N ASP A 144 -3.22 -15.61 17.64
CA ASP A 144 -3.05 -14.18 17.90
C ASP A 144 -4.23 -13.39 17.32
N ARG A 145 -4.75 -12.44 18.10
CA ARG A 145 -5.90 -11.62 17.73
C ARG A 145 -5.66 -10.16 18.00
N TYR A 146 -6.17 -9.33 17.12
CA TYR A 146 -6.20 -7.88 17.33
C TYR A 146 -7.36 -7.27 16.53
N THR A 147 -7.76 -6.07 16.93
CA THR A 147 -8.78 -5.29 16.22
C THR A 147 -8.20 -3.94 15.84
N VAL A 148 -8.36 -3.57 14.59
CA VAL A 148 -8.03 -2.24 14.08
C VAL A 148 -9.30 -1.45 13.80
N TYR A 149 -9.26 -0.16 14.08
CA TYR A 149 -10.31 0.78 13.73
C TYR A 149 -9.76 1.72 12.69
N ALA A 150 -10.35 1.69 11.51
CA ALA A 150 -9.88 2.45 10.37
C ALA A 150 -11.03 2.76 9.40
N PRO A 151 -10.99 3.89 8.68
CA PRO A 151 -11.80 4.05 7.50
C PRO A 151 -11.31 3.06 6.42
N VAL A 152 -12.24 2.46 5.71
CA VAL A 152 -11.96 1.64 4.53
C VAL A 152 -12.37 2.45 3.31
N ILE A 153 -11.36 3.00 2.64
CA ILE A 153 -11.57 3.90 1.50
C ILE A 153 -11.30 3.11 0.22
N GLU A 154 -12.30 3.07 -0.66
CA GLU A 154 -12.16 2.50 -2.00
C GLU A 154 -11.66 3.56 -2.98
N GLY A 155 -10.71 3.18 -3.84
CA GLY A 155 -10.27 4.04 -4.93
C GLY A 155 -11.37 4.22 -5.97
N GLY A 156 -11.45 5.41 -6.55
CA GLY A 156 -12.47 5.75 -7.57
C GLY A 156 -13.74 6.43 -7.04
N ASP A 157 -13.89 6.55 -5.73
CA ASP A 157 -14.98 7.32 -5.13
C ASP A 157 -14.81 8.82 -5.40
N ALA A 158 -15.86 9.48 -5.91
CA ALA A 158 -15.86 10.92 -6.20
C ALA A 158 -15.64 11.76 -4.93
N SER A 159 -16.14 11.30 -3.79
CA SER A 159 -15.96 11.98 -2.51
C SER A 159 -14.49 11.94 -2.05
N LEU A 160 -13.76 10.86 -2.37
CA LEU A 160 -12.31 10.78 -2.17
C LEU A 160 -11.59 11.82 -3.03
N GLY A 161 -11.99 11.98 -4.29
CA GLY A 161 -11.46 13.00 -5.18
C GLY A 161 -11.64 14.41 -4.61
N ALA A 162 -12.83 14.74 -4.13
CA ALA A 162 -13.12 16.04 -3.51
C ALA A 162 -12.25 16.27 -2.26
N LEU A 163 -12.09 15.25 -1.41
CA LEU A 163 -11.25 15.34 -0.21
C LEU A 163 -9.78 15.58 -0.55
N VAL A 164 -9.23 14.81 -1.48
CA VAL A 164 -7.81 14.92 -1.91
C VAL A 164 -7.54 16.27 -2.57
N ASN A 165 -8.45 16.74 -3.42
CA ASN A 165 -8.29 18.01 -4.13
C ASN A 165 -8.40 19.23 -3.19
N ALA A 166 -9.11 19.10 -2.07
CA ALA A 166 -9.24 20.13 -1.04
C ALA A 166 -8.04 20.19 -0.08
N ALA A 167 -7.12 19.20 -0.12
CA ALA A 167 -5.97 19.17 0.77
C ALA A 167 -5.02 20.37 0.52
N PRO A 168 -4.50 21.03 1.58
CA PRO A 168 -3.60 22.17 1.44
C PRO A 168 -2.27 21.73 0.81
N LYS A 169 -1.86 22.44 -0.24
CA LYS A 169 -0.62 22.15 -0.99
C LYS A 169 0.62 22.82 -0.39
N ASN A 170 0.45 23.73 0.56
CA ASN A 170 1.54 24.54 1.13
C ASN A 170 2.04 24.01 2.49
N ASP A 171 1.73 22.77 2.83
CA ASP A 171 2.22 22.14 4.05
C ASP A 171 3.72 21.78 3.88
N PRO A 172 4.63 22.22 4.79
CA PRO A 172 6.04 21.82 4.77
C PRO A 172 6.24 20.30 4.83
N TYR A 173 5.35 19.57 5.53
CA TYR A 173 5.37 18.12 5.59
C TYR A 173 5.05 17.49 4.23
N TYR A 174 4.12 18.08 3.46
CA TYR A 174 3.85 17.65 2.09
C TYR A 174 5.08 17.77 1.18
N ALA A 175 5.86 18.82 1.33
CA ALA A 175 7.08 19.00 0.55
C ALA A 175 8.12 17.89 0.79
N GLN A 176 8.26 17.43 2.05
CA GLN A 176 9.12 16.30 2.41
C GLN A 176 8.60 14.99 1.82
N ILE A 177 7.29 14.75 1.92
CA ILE A 177 6.61 13.59 1.32
C ILE A 177 6.81 13.59 -0.20
N ALA A 178 6.61 14.73 -0.86
CA ALA A 178 6.78 14.87 -2.30
C ALA A 178 8.24 14.58 -2.71
N ALA A 179 9.21 15.17 -2.05
CA ALA A 179 10.64 14.95 -2.36
C ALA A 179 11.03 13.47 -2.26
N LYS A 180 10.53 12.75 -1.24
CA LYS A 180 10.85 11.34 -1.04
C LYS A 180 10.10 10.43 -2.01
N TYR A 181 8.81 10.64 -2.17
CA TYR A 181 7.92 9.69 -2.84
C TYR A 181 7.61 10.02 -4.31
N THR A 182 8.29 11.02 -4.90
CA THR A 182 8.39 11.22 -6.36
C THR A 182 9.74 10.81 -6.93
N ALA A 183 10.69 10.39 -6.08
CA ALA A 183 12.03 10.00 -6.53
C ALA A 183 11.97 8.76 -7.44
N LEU A 184 12.69 8.83 -8.56
CA LEU A 184 12.80 7.77 -9.58
C LEU A 184 14.24 7.59 -10.01
N PRO A 185 14.65 6.38 -10.46
CA PRO A 185 15.98 6.16 -11.00
C PRO A 185 16.17 6.90 -12.33
N GLY A 186 17.38 7.40 -12.57
CA GLY A 186 17.70 8.23 -13.75
C GLY A 186 17.77 7.47 -15.09
N HIS A 187 17.59 6.15 -15.11
CA HIS A 187 17.67 5.34 -16.33
C HIS A 187 16.32 5.13 -17.04
N LEU A 188 15.23 5.68 -16.49
CA LEU A 188 13.90 5.56 -17.12
C LEU A 188 13.85 6.34 -18.43
N GLU A 189 13.33 5.70 -19.46
CA GLU A 189 13.32 6.23 -20.81
C GLU A 189 12.34 7.41 -20.96
N GLU A 190 12.73 8.41 -21.76
CA GLU A 190 11.91 9.60 -22.02
C GLU A 190 10.55 9.26 -22.62
N ARG A 191 10.44 8.19 -23.42
CA ARG A 191 9.16 7.74 -23.99
C ARG A 191 8.13 7.41 -22.91
N VAL A 192 8.56 6.89 -21.74
CA VAL A 192 7.64 6.58 -20.63
C VAL A 192 7.04 7.85 -20.05
N TYR A 193 7.87 8.92 -19.94
CA TYR A 193 7.39 10.24 -19.52
C TYR A 193 6.41 10.86 -20.53
N GLN A 194 6.68 10.70 -21.84
CA GLN A 194 5.80 11.19 -22.91
C GLN A 194 4.44 10.47 -22.89
N ASP A 195 4.45 9.16 -22.77
CA ASP A 195 3.22 8.37 -22.69
C ASP A 195 2.43 8.69 -21.40
N MET A 196 3.13 8.83 -20.28
CA MET A 196 2.50 9.27 -19.02
C MET A 196 1.82 10.63 -19.18
N ARG A 197 2.50 11.62 -19.77
CA ARG A 197 1.90 12.94 -20.05
C ARG A 197 0.65 12.83 -20.93
N SER A 198 0.68 11.95 -21.92
CA SER A 198 -0.49 11.68 -22.77
C SER A 198 -1.64 11.03 -22.01
N MET A 199 -1.35 10.11 -21.08
CA MET A 199 -2.38 9.47 -20.24
C MET A 199 -3.14 10.46 -19.37
N ILE A 200 -2.47 11.51 -18.89
CA ILE A 200 -3.04 12.49 -17.95
C ILE A 200 -3.43 13.82 -18.60
N ALA A 201 -3.34 13.94 -19.93
CA ALA A 201 -3.53 15.21 -20.65
C ALA A 201 -4.85 15.93 -20.33
N ASP A 202 -5.93 15.17 -20.16
CA ASP A 202 -7.26 15.67 -19.85
C ASP A 202 -7.59 15.73 -18.35
N ALA A 203 -6.63 15.41 -17.47
CA ALA A 203 -6.81 15.33 -16.03
C ALA A 203 -6.35 16.62 -15.36
N ALA A 204 -7.30 17.41 -14.83
CA ALA A 204 -7.02 18.71 -14.24
C ALA A 204 -6.47 18.66 -12.81
N THR A 205 -6.73 17.57 -12.07
CA THR A 205 -6.37 17.46 -10.66
C THR A 205 -5.49 16.24 -10.39
N PRO A 206 -4.71 16.23 -9.29
CA PRO A 206 -3.89 15.07 -8.90
C PRO A 206 -4.69 13.76 -8.81
N TYR A 207 -5.90 13.83 -8.28
CA TYR A 207 -6.77 12.65 -8.21
C TYR A 207 -7.20 12.14 -9.59
N GLU A 208 -7.61 13.05 -10.48
CA GLU A 208 -7.96 12.70 -11.87
C GLU A 208 -6.79 12.12 -12.63
N GLN A 209 -5.57 12.64 -12.41
CA GLN A 209 -4.33 12.10 -12.99
C GLN A 209 -4.09 10.66 -12.55
N ALA A 210 -4.19 10.38 -11.25
CA ALA A 210 -4.06 9.02 -10.73
C ALA A 210 -5.14 8.08 -11.31
N CYS A 211 -6.40 8.55 -11.38
CA CYS A 211 -7.48 7.79 -11.99
C CYS A 211 -7.28 7.55 -13.49
N ALA A 212 -6.71 8.49 -14.22
CA ALA A 212 -6.41 8.34 -15.65
C ALA A 212 -5.34 7.26 -15.88
N ILE A 213 -4.25 7.28 -15.09
CA ILE A 213 -3.22 6.24 -15.12
C ILE A 213 -3.82 4.87 -14.80
N LEU A 214 -4.63 4.77 -13.74
CA LEU A 214 -5.29 3.52 -13.35
C LEU A 214 -6.16 2.96 -14.49
N ARG A 215 -7.03 3.79 -15.07
CA ARG A 215 -7.88 3.38 -16.21
C ARG A 215 -7.07 2.93 -17.41
N HIS A 216 -5.95 3.60 -17.70
CA HIS A 216 -5.05 3.20 -18.78
C HIS A 216 -4.47 1.81 -18.53
N LEU A 217 -3.94 1.56 -17.35
CA LEU A 217 -3.38 0.26 -16.98
C LEU A 217 -4.45 -0.85 -17.05
N GLN A 218 -5.64 -0.62 -16.54
CA GLN A 218 -6.74 -1.58 -16.57
C GLN A 218 -7.23 -1.88 -18.00
N ARG A 219 -7.17 -0.92 -18.91
CA ARG A 219 -7.70 -1.06 -20.27
C ARG A 219 -6.74 -1.75 -21.23
N TYR A 220 -5.44 -1.52 -21.09
CA TYR A 220 -4.45 -1.89 -22.11
C TYR A 220 -3.51 -3.02 -21.69
N TYR A 221 -3.59 -3.49 -20.44
CA TYR A 221 -2.73 -4.55 -19.91
C TYR A 221 -3.55 -5.72 -19.39
N ARG A 222 -3.06 -6.93 -19.64
CA ARG A 222 -3.74 -8.16 -19.26
C ARG A 222 -3.29 -8.64 -17.88
N TYR A 223 -4.24 -9.03 -17.04
CA TYR A 223 -3.91 -9.69 -15.76
C TYR A 223 -3.64 -11.18 -15.99
N THR A 224 -2.48 -11.67 -15.53
CA THR A 224 -2.09 -13.09 -15.56
C THR A 224 -1.12 -13.39 -14.43
N LEU A 225 -1.20 -14.59 -13.86
CA LEU A 225 -0.28 -15.06 -12.83
C LEU A 225 1.02 -15.68 -13.42
N SER A 226 1.01 -15.98 -14.72
CA SER A 226 2.14 -16.59 -15.45
C SER A 226 2.65 -15.68 -16.56
N PRO A 227 3.12 -14.46 -16.25
CA PRO A 227 3.72 -13.56 -17.23
C PRO A 227 5.12 -14.03 -17.63
N VAL A 228 5.57 -13.61 -18.80
CA VAL A 228 6.97 -13.80 -19.20
C VAL A 228 7.88 -12.99 -18.27
N THR A 229 8.92 -13.63 -17.74
CA THR A 229 9.89 -12.97 -16.85
C THR A 229 10.68 -11.91 -17.61
N PRO A 230 10.74 -10.65 -17.10
CA PRO A 230 11.52 -9.60 -17.74
C PRO A 230 13.02 -9.94 -17.78
N PRO A 231 13.73 -9.65 -18.89
CA PRO A 231 15.18 -9.84 -18.99
C PRO A 231 15.93 -9.05 -17.91
N GLU A 232 17.09 -9.57 -17.50
CA GLU A 232 17.87 -8.95 -16.40
C GLU A 232 18.40 -7.55 -16.69
N ASN A 233 18.63 -7.24 -17.94
CA ASN A 233 19.18 -5.97 -18.42
C ASN A 233 18.12 -4.91 -18.74
N GLN A 234 16.83 -5.17 -18.47
CA GLN A 234 15.74 -4.23 -18.75
C GLN A 234 15.09 -3.74 -17.46
N ASP A 235 14.63 -2.50 -17.48
CA ASP A 235 13.79 -1.96 -16.43
C ASP A 235 12.45 -2.70 -16.39
N PHE A 236 12.03 -3.10 -15.19
CA PHE A 236 10.84 -3.92 -14.99
C PHE A 236 9.55 -3.23 -15.47
N VAL A 237 9.37 -1.96 -15.12
CA VAL A 237 8.18 -1.20 -15.51
C VAL A 237 8.19 -0.90 -17.01
N THR A 238 9.33 -0.53 -17.56
CA THR A 238 9.48 -0.31 -19.00
C THR A 238 9.18 -1.59 -19.78
N TYR A 239 9.69 -2.74 -19.34
CA TYR A 239 9.37 -4.03 -19.96
C TYR A 239 7.86 -4.33 -19.90
N PHE A 240 7.24 -4.17 -18.73
CA PHE A 240 5.80 -4.37 -18.57
C PHE A 240 4.99 -3.48 -19.51
N LEU A 241 5.32 -2.20 -19.59
CA LEU A 241 4.55 -1.23 -20.38
C LEU A 241 4.66 -1.47 -21.90
N TYR A 242 5.82 -1.90 -22.40
CA TYR A 242 6.06 -1.92 -23.85
C TYR A 242 6.21 -3.31 -24.47
N VAL A 243 6.64 -4.29 -23.69
CA VAL A 243 6.96 -5.64 -24.20
C VAL A 243 5.99 -6.68 -23.66
N GLY A 244 5.97 -6.91 -22.36
CA GLY A 244 5.16 -7.96 -21.75
C GLY A 244 3.66 -7.67 -21.82
N LYS A 245 3.26 -6.47 -21.47
CA LYS A 245 1.85 -5.98 -21.45
C LYS A 245 0.89 -6.85 -20.64
N GLU A 246 1.45 -7.67 -19.75
CA GLU A 246 0.71 -8.59 -18.91
C GLU A 246 1.45 -8.87 -17.61
N GLY A 247 0.71 -9.16 -16.55
CA GLY A 247 1.26 -9.48 -15.24
C GLY A 247 0.19 -9.53 -14.17
N TYR A 248 0.60 -9.67 -12.93
CA TYR A 248 -0.25 -9.71 -11.76
C TYR A 248 -0.08 -8.41 -10.91
N CYS A 249 -0.67 -8.38 -9.73
CA CYS A 249 -0.73 -7.19 -8.88
C CYS A 249 0.61 -6.44 -8.74
N THR A 250 1.74 -7.15 -8.62
CA THR A 250 3.08 -6.55 -8.53
C THR A 250 3.44 -5.71 -9.75
N TYR A 251 3.11 -6.17 -10.96
CA TYR A 251 3.35 -5.45 -12.20
C TYR A 251 2.52 -4.17 -12.27
N PHE A 252 1.22 -4.28 -12.01
CA PHE A 252 0.29 -3.15 -12.03
C PHE A 252 0.62 -2.12 -10.94
N ALA A 253 0.90 -2.57 -9.70
CA ALA A 253 1.23 -1.67 -8.60
C ALA A 253 2.56 -0.95 -8.83
N SER A 254 3.57 -1.64 -9.39
CA SER A 254 4.86 -1.02 -9.74
C SER A 254 4.68 0.03 -10.84
N ALA A 255 3.99 -0.31 -11.92
CA ALA A 255 3.71 0.63 -13.01
C ALA A 255 2.91 1.83 -12.52
N MET A 256 1.84 1.60 -11.76
CA MET A 256 1.02 2.68 -11.18
C MET A 256 1.86 3.61 -10.31
N THR A 257 2.71 3.07 -9.42
CA THR A 257 3.55 3.88 -8.53
C THR A 257 4.57 4.72 -9.33
N VAL A 258 5.25 4.10 -10.32
CA VAL A 258 6.25 4.80 -11.15
C VAL A 258 5.59 5.88 -12.00
N LEU A 259 4.48 5.60 -12.67
CA LEU A 259 3.76 6.57 -13.49
C LEU A 259 3.20 7.74 -12.66
N CYS A 260 2.68 7.48 -11.47
CA CYS A 260 2.26 8.53 -10.54
C CYS A 260 3.44 9.42 -10.15
N ARG A 261 4.61 8.84 -9.83
CA ARG A 261 5.83 9.60 -9.50
C ARG A 261 6.31 10.44 -10.67
N MET A 262 6.25 9.93 -11.90
CA MET A 262 6.55 10.70 -13.12
C MET A 262 5.62 11.90 -13.31
N ALA A 263 4.36 11.75 -12.91
CA ALA A 263 3.37 12.84 -12.92
C ALA A 263 3.54 13.83 -11.74
N GLY A 264 4.56 13.66 -10.88
CA GLY A 264 4.77 14.47 -9.69
C GLY A 264 3.85 14.14 -8.52
N LEU A 265 3.13 13.02 -8.57
CA LEU A 265 2.28 12.55 -7.49
C LEU A 265 3.09 11.68 -6.53
N PRO A 266 3.18 12.03 -5.23
CA PRO A 266 3.84 11.18 -4.25
C PRO A 266 3.16 9.82 -4.16
N ALA A 267 3.90 8.75 -4.38
CA ALA A 267 3.37 7.39 -4.38
C ALA A 267 4.32 6.39 -3.73
N ARG A 268 3.76 5.41 -3.00
CA ARG A 268 4.47 4.31 -2.36
C ARG A 268 4.01 2.98 -2.94
N TYR A 269 4.92 2.03 -3.01
CA TYR A 269 4.60 0.65 -3.30
C TYR A 269 4.26 -0.07 -1.99
N VAL A 270 3.11 -0.73 -1.94
CA VAL A 270 2.60 -1.40 -0.74
C VAL A 270 2.27 -2.84 -1.06
N GLU A 271 2.73 -3.76 -0.22
CA GLU A 271 2.38 -5.17 -0.26
C GLU A 271 1.48 -5.53 0.92
N GLY A 272 0.58 -6.49 0.71
CA GLY A 272 -0.36 -6.92 1.75
C GLY A 272 -1.40 -7.91 1.23
N PHE A 273 -2.52 -7.97 1.92
CA PHE A 273 -3.60 -8.91 1.62
C PHE A 273 -4.90 -8.18 1.27
N LEU A 274 -5.70 -8.82 0.46
CA LEU A 274 -7.06 -8.41 0.17
C LEU A 274 -8.03 -9.30 0.96
N ALA A 275 -8.68 -8.73 1.97
CA ALA A 275 -9.79 -9.38 2.65
C ALA A 275 -11.09 -9.11 1.89
N GLN A 276 -11.65 -10.15 1.30
CA GLN A 276 -12.94 -10.14 0.59
C GLN A 276 -13.95 -10.90 1.45
N PRO A 277 -14.80 -10.20 2.23
CA PRO A 277 -15.74 -10.88 3.12
C PRO A 277 -16.82 -11.62 2.33
N ASP A 278 -17.23 -12.75 2.84
CA ASP A 278 -18.42 -13.48 2.41
C ASP A 278 -19.70 -12.86 3.00
N SER A 279 -20.84 -13.52 2.82
CA SER A 279 -22.13 -13.07 3.35
C SER A 279 -22.20 -13.06 4.88
N SER A 280 -21.31 -13.76 5.59
CA SER A 280 -21.20 -13.76 7.06
C SER A 280 -20.29 -12.65 7.58
N GLY A 281 -19.62 -11.92 6.69
CA GLY A 281 -18.68 -10.86 7.03
C GLY A 281 -17.26 -11.34 7.35
N PHE A 282 -16.90 -12.56 6.94
CA PHE A 282 -15.56 -13.12 7.12
C PHE A 282 -14.84 -13.31 5.79
N ALA A 283 -13.52 -13.06 5.81
CA ALA A 283 -12.58 -13.41 4.76
C ALA A 283 -11.50 -14.35 5.31
N TYR A 284 -11.02 -15.26 4.46
CA TYR A 284 -10.07 -16.30 4.83
C TYR A 284 -8.81 -16.21 3.96
#